data_b7029665b410a02618944d0a87b22617
#
_entry.id   b7029665b410a02618944d0a87b22617
#
_cell.length_a   1.000
_cell.length_b   1.000
_cell.length_c   1.000
_cell.angle_alpha   90.00
_cell.angle_beta   90.00
_cell.angle_gamma   90.00
#
_symmetry.space_group_name_H-M   'P 1'
#
loop_
_entity.id
_entity.type
_entity.pdbx_description
1 polymer ?
#
loop_
_entity_poly.entity_id
_entity_poly.type
_entity_poly.pdbx_seq_one_letter_code
_entity_poly.pdbx_strand_id
1 'polypeptide(L)'
;MVNGAAPAAVRAQAAVAAVVDPEMPMLTLDDLGVVRGVEVRAGGEAVRVTITPTYSGCPAIEVMRDDLRTALAEAGFAAVEVRTVLSPPWSTDWISAAGRRKLAEHGIAPPAGVGPRSSGPVPLALSAPVDVVRCPHCGSAATDELSRFGPTACTALRRCTACREPFEHVKEI
;
A
#
# COMPACT_ATOMS: atom_id res chain seq x y z
N MET A 1 20.46 26.43 26.15
CA MET A 1 20.43 25.46 25.05
C MET A 1 18.99 24.92 24.97
N VAL A 2 18.21 25.50 24.07
CA VAL A 2 16.85 25.00 23.79
C VAL A 2 16.99 23.70 22.99
N ASN A 3 16.79 22.58 23.66
CA ASN A 3 16.73 21.26 23.03
C ASN A 3 15.46 21.27 22.15
N GLY A 4 15.61 21.57 20.86
CA GLY A 4 14.50 21.69 19.91
C GLY A 4 13.95 20.33 19.56
N ALA A 5 13.12 19.73 20.43
CA ALA A 5 12.34 18.56 20.05
C ALA A 5 11.48 18.93 18.83
N ALA A 6 11.50 18.09 17.79
CA ALA A 6 10.69 18.31 16.60
C ALA A 6 9.20 18.49 16.97
N PRO A 7 8.46 19.34 16.25
CA PRO A 7 7.02 19.52 16.48
C PRO A 7 6.29 18.17 16.52
N ALA A 8 5.28 18.03 17.38
CA ALA A 8 4.55 16.77 17.57
C ALA A 8 4.01 16.19 16.26
N ALA A 9 3.53 17.05 15.35
CA ALA A 9 3.08 16.62 14.03
C ALA A 9 4.19 15.99 13.18
N VAL A 10 5.41 16.56 13.22
CA VAL A 10 6.56 16.02 12.48
C VAL A 10 7.00 14.68 13.07
N ARG A 11 7.02 14.54 14.41
CA ARG A 11 7.34 13.27 15.07
C ARG A 11 6.32 12.18 14.74
N ALA A 12 5.02 12.52 14.78
CA ALA A 12 3.95 11.58 14.45
C ALA A 12 4.06 11.10 13.00
N GLN A 13 4.24 12.05 12.07
CA GLN A 13 4.38 11.71 10.65
C GLN A 13 5.61 10.84 10.39
N ALA A 14 6.74 11.15 11.00
CA ALA A 14 7.98 10.36 10.85
C ALA A 14 7.81 8.94 11.42
N ALA A 15 7.17 8.78 12.57
CA ALA A 15 6.90 7.48 13.17
C ALA A 15 5.99 6.62 12.28
N VAL A 16 4.90 7.20 11.77
CA VAL A 16 3.96 6.50 10.90
C VAL A 16 4.61 6.12 9.56
N ALA A 17 5.41 7.01 8.96
CA ALA A 17 6.08 6.76 7.68
C ALA A 17 7.15 5.64 7.74
N ALA A 18 7.62 5.29 8.94
CA ALA A 18 8.58 4.21 9.14
C ALA A 18 7.94 2.82 9.25
N VAL A 19 6.62 2.73 9.47
CA VAL A 19 5.92 1.45 9.64
C VAL A 19 5.83 0.74 8.29
N VAL A 20 6.36 -0.49 8.25
CA VAL A 20 6.37 -1.35 7.05
C VAL A 20 5.13 -2.24 7.00
N ASP A 21 4.80 -2.69 5.81
CA ASP A 21 3.76 -3.70 5.61
C ASP A 21 4.27 -5.08 6.06
N PRO A 22 3.54 -5.83 6.90
CA PRO A 22 3.99 -7.13 7.39
C PRO A 22 4.05 -8.23 6.33
N GLU A 23 3.28 -8.11 5.24
CA GLU A 23 3.28 -9.06 4.13
C GLU A 23 4.29 -8.66 3.04
N MET A 24 4.59 -7.36 2.91
CA MET A 24 5.56 -6.80 1.95
C MET A 24 6.55 -5.85 2.65
N PRO A 25 7.51 -6.37 3.43
CA PRO A 25 8.36 -5.54 4.31
C PRO A 25 9.30 -4.58 3.58
N MET A 26 9.41 -4.66 2.24
CA MET A 26 10.09 -3.65 1.43
C MET A 26 9.26 -2.35 1.26
N LEU A 27 7.96 -2.37 1.56
CA LEU A 27 7.06 -1.24 1.46
C LEU A 27 6.67 -0.72 2.84
N THR A 28 6.54 0.58 2.98
CA THR A 28 5.87 1.18 4.13
C THR A 28 4.36 1.24 3.88
N LEU A 29 3.58 1.40 4.96
CA LEU A 29 2.13 1.64 4.83
C LEU A 29 1.83 2.91 4.05
N ASP A 30 2.75 3.89 4.10
CA ASP A 30 2.69 5.13 3.33
C ASP A 30 2.96 4.88 1.84
N ASP A 31 3.94 4.03 1.50
CA ASP A 31 4.22 3.60 0.11
C ASP A 31 3.00 2.94 -0.54
N LEU A 32 2.25 2.16 0.23
CA LEU A 32 1.02 1.50 -0.22
C LEU A 32 -0.20 2.43 -0.26
N GLY A 33 -0.11 3.63 0.33
CA GLY A 33 -1.25 4.53 0.47
C GLY A 33 -2.32 4.00 1.44
N VAL A 34 -1.95 3.09 2.34
CA VAL A 34 -2.80 2.57 3.42
C VAL A 34 -3.07 3.66 4.46
N VAL A 35 -2.07 4.50 4.76
CA VAL A 35 -2.23 5.65 5.67
C VAL A 35 -2.99 6.77 4.96
N ARG A 36 -4.14 7.16 5.54
CA ARG A 36 -5.01 8.21 4.98
C ARG A 36 -4.91 9.56 5.70
N GLY A 37 -4.43 9.54 6.93
CA GLY A 37 -4.24 10.77 7.70
C GLY A 37 -3.61 10.52 9.04
N VAL A 38 -2.85 11.51 9.51
CA VAL A 38 -2.22 11.54 10.83
C VAL A 38 -2.59 12.88 11.47
N GLU A 39 -3.34 12.82 12.56
CA GLU A 39 -3.86 14.01 13.26
C GLU A 39 -3.36 14.02 14.70
N VAL A 40 -2.55 15.02 15.04
CA VAL A 40 -2.16 15.29 16.43
C VAL A 40 -3.23 16.16 17.07
N ARG A 41 -3.79 15.70 18.18
CA ARG A 41 -4.83 16.40 18.92
C ARG A 41 -4.27 17.55 19.75
N ALA A 42 -5.13 18.44 20.18
CA ALA A 42 -4.80 19.57 21.05
C ALA A 42 -4.06 19.07 22.31
N GLY A 43 -2.95 19.74 22.67
CA GLY A 43 -2.06 19.30 23.74
C GLY A 43 -0.83 18.50 23.27
N GLY A 44 -0.84 17.95 22.04
CA GLY A 44 0.34 17.30 21.45
C GLY A 44 0.66 15.91 21.98
N GLU A 45 -0.15 15.34 22.87
CA GLU A 45 0.09 14.04 23.53
C GLU A 45 -0.74 12.90 22.94
N ALA A 46 -1.78 13.22 22.18
CA ALA A 46 -2.66 12.24 21.54
C ALA A 46 -2.60 12.35 20.01
N VAL A 47 -2.60 11.17 19.36
CA VAL A 47 -2.54 11.06 17.90
C VAL A 47 -3.65 10.13 17.42
N ARG A 48 -4.29 10.51 16.32
CA ARG A 48 -5.18 9.65 15.55
C ARG A 48 -4.54 9.36 14.20
N VAL A 49 -4.44 8.08 13.84
CA VAL A 49 -4.07 7.63 12.50
C VAL A 49 -5.29 6.99 11.85
N THR A 50 -5.58 7.40 10.61
CA THR A 50 -6.64 6.80 9.80
C THR A 50 -6.00 5.93 8.73
N ILE A 51 -6.43 4.68 8.62
CA ILE A 51 -5.94 3.72 7.62
C ILE A 51 -7.09 3.14 6.81
N THR A 52 -6.79 2.79 5.55
CA THR A 52 -7.69 2.05 4.67
C THR A 52 -6.94 0.80 4.16
N PRO A 53 -7.38 -0.42 4.51
CA PRO A 53 -6.73 -1.63 4.03
C PRO A 53 -6.95 -1.82 2.53
N THR A 54 -6.05 -2.56 1.88
CA THR A 54 -6.12 -2.86 0.45
C THR A 54 -7.39 -3.65 0.07
N TYR A 55 -7.94 -4.41 1.02
CA TYR A 55 -9.27 -5.05 0.89
C TYR A 55 -9.85 -5.27 2.29
N SER A 56 -11.18 -5.39 2.37
CA SER A 56 -11.93 -5.41 3.65
C SER A 56 -11.63 -6.60 4.57
N GLY A 57 -11.05 -7.68 4.04
CA GLY A 57 -10.72 -8.90 4.77
C GLY A 57 -9.22 -9.10 5.00
N CYS A 58 -8.40 -8.04 4.95
CA CYS A 58 -6.95 -8.14 5.12
C CYS A 58 -6.58 -8.74 6.49
N PRO A 59 -5.92 -9.91 6.56
CA PRO A 59 -5.54 -10.53 7.83
C PRO A 59 -4.45 -9.72 8.55
N ALA A 60 -3.65 -8.95 7.81
CA ALA A 60 -2.57 -8.14 8.34
C ALA A 60 -3.05 -6.85 9.05
N ILE A 61 -4.34 -6.49 8.96
CA ILE A 61 -4.83 -5.20 9.46
C ILE A 61 -4.60 -4.99 10.96
N GLU A 62 -4.73 -6.04 11.77
CA GLU A 62 -4.49 -5.92 13.21
C GLU A 62 -3.01 -5.75 13.51
N VAL A 63 -2.12 -6.42 12.78
CA VAL A 63 -0.66 -6.25 12.90
C VAL A 63 -0.27 -4.82 12.53
N MET A 64 -0.76 -4.30 11.40
CA MET A 64 -0.51 -2.90 11.00
C MET A 64 -0.97 -1.91 12.06
N ARG A 65 -2.13 -2.15 12.71
CA ARG A 65 -2.64 -1.30 13.77
C ARG A 65 -1.75 -1.32 15.01
N ASP A 66 -1.25 -2.47 15.39
CA ASP A 66 -0.38 -2.64 16.54
C ASP A 66 1.00 -2.04 16.30
N ASP A 67 1.56 -2.22 15.10
CA ASP A 67 2.83 -1.60 14.70
C ASP A 67 2.73 -0.07 14.70
N LEU A 68 1.63 0.49 14.18
CA LEU A 68 1.37 1.94 14.24
C LEU A 68 1.26 2.45 15.67
N ARG A 69 0.59 1.71 16.58
CA ARG A 69 0.49 2.07 18.00
C ARG A 69 1.86 2.04 18.66
N THR A 70 2.63 1.00 18.38
CA THR A 70 3.99 0.82 18.93
C THR A 70 4.91 1.95 18.47
N ALA A 71 4.98 2.22 17.17
CA ALA A 71 5.82 3.27 16.61
C ALA A 71 5.50 4.67 17.18
N LEU A 72 4.21 4.96 17.35
CA LEU A 72 3.78 6.24 17.93
C LEU A 72 4.01 6.33 19.44
N ALA A 73 3.85 5.23 20.19
CA ALA A 73 4.18 5.19 21.60
C ALA A 73 5.68 5.42 21.84
N GLU A 74 6.54 4.80 21.01
CA GLU A 74 8.00 5.01 21.01
C GLU A 74 8.37 6.45 20.63
N ALA A 75 7.58 7.11 19.77
CA ALA A 75 7.73 8.53 19.44
C ALA A 75 7.22 9.47 20.55
N GLY A 76 6.75 8.92 21.69
CA GLY A 76 6.36 9.68 22.88
C GLY A 76 4.92 10.17 22.92
N PHE A 77 4.00 9.52 22.20
CA PHE A 77 2.58 9.81 22.27
C PHE A 77 1.89 8.91 23.33
N ALA A 78 1.27 9.53 24.34
CA ALA A 78 0.63 8.82 25.45
C ALA A 78 -0.71 8.17 25.05
N ALA A 79 -1.40 8.71 24.05
CA ALA A 79 -2.68 8.20 23.56
C ALA A 79 -2.66 8.07 22.03
N VAL A 80 -2.83 6.84 21.54
CA VAL A 80 -2.82 6.52 20.11
C VAL A 80 -4.14 5.86 19.72
N GLU A 81 -4.86 6.49 18.79
CA GLU A 81 -6.08 5.96 18.19
C GLU A 81 -5.78 5.58 16.73
N VAL A 82 -5.87 4.30 16.37
CA VAL A 82 -5.81 3.85 14.98
C VAL A 82 -7.22 3.50 14.50
N ARG A 83 -7.73 4.26 13.53
CA ARG A 83 -9.06 4.12 12.96
C ARG A 83 -8.98 3.52 11.57
N THR A 84 -9.71 2.44 11.34
CA THR A 84 -9.90 1.86 10.02
C THR A 84 -11.13 2.46 9.35
N VAL A 85 -10.99 2.91 8.11
CA VAL A 85 -12.09 3.38 7.26
C VAL A 85 -12.08 2.61 5.94
N LEU A 86 -13.29 2.30 5.43
CA LEU A 86 -13.46 1.53 4.20
C LEU A 86 -14.06 2.39 3.06
N SER A 87 -14.33 3.66 3.35
CA SER A 87 -14.86 4.61 2.37
C SER A 87 -14.03 5.91 2.40
N PRO A 88 -13.50 6.35 1.26
CA PRO A 88 -13.48 5.64 -0.01
C PRO A 88 -12.69 4.33 0.09
N PRO A 89 -13.02 3.32 -0.74
CA PRO A 89 -12.25 2.07 -0.77
C PRO A 89 -10.82 2.36 -1.25
N TRP A 90 -9.88 1.53 -0.81
CA TRP A 90 -8.50 1.62 -1.25
C TRP A 90 -8.40 1.42 -2.78
N SER A 91 -7.44 2.07 -3.39
CA SER A 91 -7.15 1.94 -4.82
C SER A 91 -5.65 1.81 -5.03
N THR A 92 -5.26 0.98 -5.99
CA THR A 92 -3.86 0.85 -6.44
C THR A 92 -3.25 2.16 -6.94
N ASP A 93 -4.06 3.14 -7.30
CA ASP A 93 -3.60 4.48 -7.66
C ASP A 93 -2.97 5.24 -6.47
N TRP A 94 -3.24 4.81 -5.24
CA TRP A 94 -2.66 5.40 -4.03
C TRP A 94 -1.25 4.90 -3.72
N ILE A 95 -0.79 3.83 -4.38
CA ILE A 95 0.59 3.38 -4.25
C ILE A 95 1.52 4.47 -4.79
N SER A 96 2.44 4.91 -3.94
CA SER A 96 3.39 5.96 -4.28
C SER A 96 4.31 5.55 -5.44
N ALA A 97 4.90 6.53 -6.12
CA ALA A 97 5.92 6.25 -7.14
C ALA A 97 7.13 5.51 -6.55
N ALA A 98 7.47 5.79 -5.27
CA ALA A 98 8.51 5.07 -4.54
C ALA A 98 8.10 3.62 -4.28
N GLY A 99 6.86 3.38 -3.84
CA GLY A 99 6.31 2.04 -3.62
C GLY A 99 6.32 1.20 -4.90
N ARG A 100 5.86 1.75 -6.03
CA ARG A 100 5.90 1.05 -7.33
C ARG A 100 7.33 0.68 -7.74
N ARG A 101 8.30 1.57 -7.51
CA ARG A 101 9.70 1.30 -7.81
C ARG A 101 10.25 0.19 -6.91
N LYS A 102 9.99 0.24 -5.60
CA LYS A 102 10.40 -0.79 -4.64
C LYS A 102 9.82 -2.17 -5.00
N LEU A 103 8.54 -2.24 -5.39
CA LEU A 103 7.93 -3.48 -5.90
C LEU A 103 8.73 -4.05 -7.07
N ALA A 104 9.00 -3.25 -8.09
CA ALA A 104 9.73 -3.68 -9.28
C ALA A 104 11.16 -4.14 -8.95
N GLU A 105 11.86 -3.43 -8.05
CA GLU A 105 13.21 -3.78 -7.56
C GLU A 105 13.24 -5.14 -6.84
N HIS A 106 12.12 -5.54 -6.21
CA HIS A 106 11.97 -6.83 -5.54
C HIS A 106 11.31 -7.91 -6.42
N GLY A 107 11.22 -7.67 -7.72
CA GLY A 107 10.69 -8.66 -8.67
C GLY A 107 9.17 -8.81 -8.64
N ILE A 108 8.46 -7.85 -8.05
CA ILE A 108 6.99 -7.81 -8.03
C ILE A 108 6.52 -6.78 -9.06
N ALA A 109 5.71 -7.21 -10.02
CA ALA A 109 5.16 -6.28 -11.00
C ALA A 109 4.16 -5.31 -10.33
N PRO A 110 4.40 -3.99 -10.38
CA PRO A 110 3.45 -3.02 -9.85
C PRO A 110 2.19 -2.97 -10.73
N PRO A 111 1.03 -2.56 -10.18
CA PRO A 111 -0.19 -2.39 -10.95
C PRO A 111 -0.04 -1.26 -11.96
N ALA A 112 -0.73 -1.36 -13.10
CA ALA A 112 -0.71 -0.33 -14.14
C ALA A 112 -1.38 0.98 -13.69
N GLY A 113 -2.29 0.91 -12.74
CA GLY A 113 -3.16 1.99 -12.28
C GLY A 113 -4.54 1.93 -12.94
N VAL A 114 -5.57 2.22 -12.15
CA VAL A 114 -6.97 2.11 -12.62
C VAL A 114 -7.39 3.35 -13.40
N GLY A 115 -6.61 4.44 -13.28
CA GLY A 115 -6.94 5.73 -13.86
C GLY A 115 -8.20 6.39 -13.27
N PRO A 116 -8.52 7.61 -13.66
CA PRO A 116 -9.72 8.29 -13.19
C PRO A 116 -10.97 7.55 -13.66
N ARG A 117 -11.84 7.16 -12.72
CA ARG A 117 -13.16 6.60 -13.06
C ARG A 117 -13.97 7.66 -13.79
N SER A 118 -14.38 7.37 -15.03
CA SER A 118 -15.28 8.26 -15.74
C SER A 118 -16.65 8.31 -15.04
N SER A 119 -17.19 9.50 -14.83
CA SER A 119 -18.52 9.71 -14.23
C SER A 119 -19.67 9.56 -15.25
N GLY A 120 -19.45 8.93 -16.38
CA GLY A 120 -20.44 8.73 -17.46
C GLY A 120 -20.82 7.26 -17.66
N PRO A 121 -21.70 6.98 -18.65
CA PRO A 121 -22.04 5.61 -19.02
C PRO A 121 -20.79 4.83 -19.38
N VAL A 122 -20.54 3.71 -18.69
CA VAL A 122 -19.41 2.83 -18.99
C VAL A 122 -19.83 1.91 -20.12
N PRO A 123 -19.12 1.88 -21.27
CA PRO A 123 -19.41 0.92 -22.33
C PRO A 123 -19.16 -0.50 -21.81
N LEU A 124 -20.17 -1.35 -21.85
CA LEU A 124 -20.06 -2.75 -21.51
C LEU A 124 -19.28 -3.45 -22.63
N ALA A 125 -17.99 -3.68 -22.41
CA ALA A 125 -17.21 -4.58 -23.25
C ALA A 125 -17.45 -6.02 -22.81
N LEU A 126 -17.82 -6.91 -23.72
CA LEU A 126 -18.00 -8.34 -23.46
C LEU A 126 -16.67 -9.11 -23.35
N SER A 127 -15.54 -8.42 -23.60
CA SER A 127 -14.20 -8.96 -23.39
C SER A 127 -13.59 -8.34 -22.11
N ALA A 128 -12.97 -9.18 -21.29
CA ALA A 128 -12.19 -8.68 -20.16
C ALA A 128 -11.08 -7.75 -20.67
N PRO A 129 -10.81 -6.61 -19.99
CA PRO A 129 -9.64 -5.80 -20.29
C PRO A 129 -8.39 -6.68 -20.24
N VAL A 130 -7.56 -6.60 -21.26
CA VAL A 130 -6.27 -7.28 -21.24
C VAL A 130 -5.28 -6.36 -20.56
N ASP A 131 -5.08 -6.58 -19.27
CA ASP A 131 -4.07 -5.85 -18.52
C ASP A 131 -2.68 -6.29 -18.97
N VAL A 132 -1.94 -5.36 -19.56
CA VAL A 132 -0.56 -5.60 -20.00
C VAL A 132 0.36 -5.49 -18.80
N VAL A 133 0.59 -6.62 -18.14
CA VAL A 133 1.55 -6.70 -17.03
C VAL A 133 2.94 -6.96 -17.58
N ARG A 134 3.89 -6.07 -17.29
CA ARG A 134 5.28 -6.23 -17.73
C ARG A 134 6.07 -7.05 -16.71
N CYS A 135 6.91 -7.94 -17.21
CA CYS A 135 7.85 -8.70 -16.39
C CYS A 135 8.83 -7.75 -15.68
N PRO A 136 8.95 -7.79 -14.34
CA PRO A 136 9.88 -6.94 -13.61
C PRO A 136 11.36 -7.30 -13.85
N HIS A 137 11.64 -8.52 -14.34
CA HIS A 137 13.01 -8.97 -14.60
C HIS A 137 13.56 -8.58 -15.97
N CYS A 138 12.72 -8.58 -17.03
CA CYS A 138 13.19 -8.32 -18.38
C CYS A 138 12.37 -7.26 -19.16
N GLY A 139 11.33 -6.71 -18.56
CA GLY A 139 10.48 -5.66 -19.16
C GLY A 139 9.50 -6.16 -20.24
N SER A 140 9.54 -7.45 -20.63
CA SER A 140 8.67 -8.03 -21.64
C SER A 140 7.20 -7.93 -21.25
N ALA A 141 6.34 -7.59 -22.22
CA ALA A 141 4.88 -7.62 -22.07
C ALA A 141 4.29 -9.02 -22.30
N ALA A 142 5.10 -9.97 -22.79
CA ALA A 142 4.68 -11.35 -23.03
C ALA A 142 4.65 -12.13 -21.69
N THR A 143 3.55 -12.04 -20.97
CA THR A 143 3.37 -12.67 -19.66
C THR A 143 2.01 -13.36 -19.57
N ASP A 144 1.99 -14.53 -18.93
CA ASP A 144 0.78 -15.31 -18.68
C ASP A 144 0.44 -15.31 -17.17
N GLU A 145 -0.83 -15.25 -16.82
CA GLU A 145 -1.30 -15.48 -15.47
C GLU A 145 -1.29 -16.97 -15.17
N LEU A 146 -0.57 -17.38 -14.13
CA LEU A 146 -0.55 -18.76 -13.64
C LEU A 146 -1.63 -19.01 -12.59
N SER A 147 -1.86 -17.99 -11.73
CA SER A 147 -2.86 -18.05 -10.68
C SER A 147 -3.32 -16.63 -10.32
N ARG A 148 -4.62 -16.48 -10.11
CA ARG A 148 -5.21 -15.23 -9.58
C ARG A 148 -4.87 -14.99 -8.10
N PHE A 149 -4.28 -15.98 -7.44
CA PHE A 149 -3.88 -15.93 -6.03
C PHE A 149 -2.37 -16.12 -5.95
N GLY A 150 -1.67 -15.13 -5.39
CA GLY A 150 -0.28 -15.16 -5.02
C GLY A 150 -0.09 -15.55 -3.55
N PRO A 151 1.10 -15.34 -2.98
CA PRO A 151 1.38 -15.52 -1.56
C PRO A 151 0.48 -14.66 -0.66
N THR A 152 0.08 -13.48 -1.14
CA THR A 152 -0.86 -12.60 -0.47
C THR A 152 -2.14 -12.44 -1.29
N ALA A 153 -3.24 -12.07 -0.64
CA ALA A 153 -4.54 -11.93 -1.31
C ALA A 153 -4.58 -10.78 -2.33
N CYS A 154 -3.70 -9.78 -2.17
CA CYS A 154 -3.57 -8.63 -3.08
C CYS A 154 -2.68 -8.91 -4.30
N THR A 155 -1.99 -10.08 -4.36
CA THR A 155 -1.12 -10.45 -5.48
C THR A 155 -1.70 -11.60 -6.31
N ALA A 156 -1.25 -11.68 -7.56
CA ALA A 156 -1.44 -12.79 -8.48
C ALA A 156 -0.07 -13.35 -8.88
N LEU A 157 -0.03 -14.61 -9.30
CA LEU A 157 1.20 -15.23 -9.80
C LEU A 157 1.18 -15.23 -11.33
N ARG A 158 2.25 -14.76 -11.94
CA ARG A 158 2.44 -14.70 -13.39
C ARG A 158 3.76 -15.36 -13.81
N ARG A 159 3.90 -15.64 -15.09
CA ARG A 159 5.15 -16.10 -15.71
C ARG A 159 5.44 -15.28 -16.96
N CYS A 160 6.69 -14.85 -17.09
CA CYS A 160 7.17 -14.27 -18.34
C CYS A 160 7.43 -15.37 -19.38
N THR A 161 6.88 -15.24 -20.58
CA THR A 161 7.12 -16.21 -21.67
C THR A 161 8.46 -15.95 -22.37
N ALA A 162 9.05 -14.74 -22.21
CA ALA A 162 10.34 -14.39 -22.80
C ALA A 162 11.52 -14.89 -21.96
N CYS A 163 11.60 -14.53 -20.66
CA CYS A 163 12.69 -14.99 -19.78
C CYS A 163 12.34 -16.23 -18.97
N ARG A 164 11.08 -16.67 -18.97
CA ARG A 164 10.53 -17.85 -18.27
C ARG A 164 10.45 -17.73 -16.75
N GLU A 165 10.86 -16.61 -16.17
CA GLU A 165 10.81 -16.38 -14.73
C GLU A 165 9.36 -16.19 -14.25
N PRO A 166 8.97 -16.86 -13.15
CA PRO A 166 7.74 -16.54 -12.44
C PRO A 166 7.92 -15.25 -11.64
N PHE A 167 6.84 -14.51 -11.45
CA PHE A 167 6.83 -13.28 -10.63
C PHE A 167 5.44 -13.00 -10.08
N GLU A 168 5.41 -12.22 -9.01
CA GLU A 168 4.16 -11.71 -8.46
C GLU A 168 3.74 -10.42 -9.14
N HIS A 169 2.44 -10.18 -9.17
CA HIS A 169 1.83 -8.95 -9.68
C HIS A 169 0.80 -8.44 -8.68
N VAL A 170 0.91 -7.19 -8.27
CA VAL A 170 -0.12 -6.55 -7.44
C VAL A 170 -1.35 -6.29 -8.30
N LYS A 171 -2.48 -6.89 -7.91
CA LYS A 171 -3.76 -6.78 -8.65
C LYS A 171 -4.29 -5.36 -8.64
N GLU A 172 -4.87 -4.91 -9.77
CA GLU A 172 -5.60 -3.65 -9.82
C GLU A 172 -6.90 -3.75 -8.99
N ILE A 173 -7.10 -2.76 -8.09
CA ILE A 173 -8.28 -2.67 -7.22
C ILE A 173 -8.79 -1.23 -7.22
#